data_f30d914d224e92cf7cc53d79649df2ce
#
_entry.id   f30d914d224e92cf7cc53d79649df2ce
#
_cell.length_a   1.000
_cell.length_b   1.000
_cell.length_c   1.000
_cell.angle_alpha   90.00
_cell.angle_beta   90.00
_cell.angle_gamma   90.00
#
_symmetry.space_group_name_H-M   'P 1'
#
loop_
_entity.id
_entity.type
_entity.pdbx_description
1 polymer ?
#
loop_
_entity_poly.entity_id
_entity_poly.type
_entity_poly.pdbx_seq_one_letter_code
_entity_poly.pdbx_strand_id
1 'polypeptide(L)'
;MFLKASCSLLTLVLLGTAIAFADQPKAARSVASRLTTEELARWIDERFAEAWQESKIVSPEVVDDATFMRRTFLDLTGSIPSVSEARDFLEYSSEQRRGALVDRLLNDPRRPEKYAERTAAHWATLWRRMMVPGNSPEAQMAVGLDPWLKEQFTANVPYDELVRKLVTAKNDGQALAVVNPRLGVRNGGPTLFFQAVGGKPETAASSVSRVFLGVRIGCAECHDHPFAAWKQKDFWGMAAFFAGVKNGGIDDSSAAKIRPENGLIDYTAVFLGGEEAKIANGKTSRETLADWMVSENNPLFAATVVNRVWQHLIGRGMTDSVDDLDKASPAERRILDDLAKKFVEAGFDLRWLIAGICKSQLYQRECLVLNDTVTEPPPGLRPIKTLSPEQVFDSLEKALSLPVARADGSARFNGLRDQLISRMNEAASNNPEEFRAGIPQALLLMNGRLTTEATDLDQSRTLRGVLDAPFLDTEAKLLTLYLATFSRPPRAEEKQFLLEHIRKQVDGDKQQQAYAEIFWGLLNSPEFVLEK
;
A
#
# COMPACT_ATOMS: atom_id res chain seq x y z
N MET A 1 -5.52 -59.56 -73.13
CA MET A 1 -5.69 -58.12 -73.02
C MET A 1 -5.62 -57.75 -71.55
N PHE A 2 -4.62 -57.11 -71.20
CA PHE A 2 -4.05 -57.06 -69.85
C PHE A 2 -4.65 -55.93 -69.02
N LEU A 3 -4.98 -56.17 -67.74
CA LEU A 3 -5.08 -55.14 -66.73
C LEU A 3 -4.25 -55.59 -65.53
N LYS A 4 -3.22 -54.81 -65.25
CA LYS A 4 -2.37 -54.94 -64.08
C LYS A 4 -3.02 -54.21 -62.90
N ALA A 5 -3.16 -54.89 -61.77
CA ALA A 5 -3.55 -54.33 -60.49
C ALA A 5 -2.26 -53.99 -59.73
N SER A 6 -2.10 -52.72 -59.38
CA SER A 6 -1.04 -52.27 -58.47
C SER A 6 -1.57 -52.23 -57.03
N CYS A 7 -0.88 -52.93 -56.16
CA CYS A 7 -1.12 -52.98 -54.74
C CYS A 7 -0.30 -51.83 -54.10
N SER A 8 -0.95 -50.80 -53.54
CA SER A 8 -0.31 -49.77 -52.77
C SER A 8 -0.41 -50.07 -51.28
N LEU A 9 0.74 -50.27 -50.64
CA LEU A 9 0.90 -50.39 -49.20
C LEU A 9 0.68 -49.01 -48.56
N LEU A 10 -0.32 -48.91 -47.69
CA LEU A 10 -0.58 -47.71 -46.87
C LEU A 10 0.19 -47.87 -45.57
N THR A 11 1.29 -47.13 -45.44
CA THR A 11 2.06 -47.03 -44.16
C THR A 11 1.38 -46.01 -43.26
N LEU A 12 0.75 -46.49 -42.19
CA LEU A 12 0.12 -45.63 -41.16
C LEU A 12 1.21 -45.06 -40.23
N VAL A 13 1.56 -43.80 -40.41
CA VAL A 13 2.43 -43.06 -39.47
C VAL A 13 1.56 -42.52 -38.34
N LEU A 14 1.65 -43.16 -37.17
CA LEU A 14 1.10 -42.65 -35.93
C LEU A 14 1.94 -41.45 -35.47
N LEU A 15 1.51 -40.23 -35.82
CA LEU A 15 2.00 -38.99 -35.14
C LEU A 15 1.34 -38.94 -33.76
N GLY A 16 2.12 -39.25 -32.75
CA GLY A 16 1.78 -38.96 -31.35
C GLY A 16 1.76 -37.45 -31.14
N THR A 17 0.58 -36.83 -31.14
CA THR A 17 0.40 -35.48 -30.64
C THR A 17 0.55 -35.48 -29.13
N ALA A 18 1.73 -35.04 -28.64
CA ALA A 18 1.88 -34.64 -27.26
C ALA A 18 0.97 -33.41 -27.03
N ILE A 19 -0.19 -33.64 -26.40
CA ILE A 19 -1.04 -32.57 -25.90
C ILE A 19 -0.27 -31.94 -24.74
N ALA A 20 0.40 -30.82 -25.02
CA ALA A 20 0.84 -29.94 -24.00
C ALA A 20 -0.41 -29.48 -23.22
N PHE A 21 -0.50 -29.85 -21.96
CA PHE A 21 -1.43 -29.22 -21.03
C PHE A 21 -1.01 -27.77 -20.89
N ALA A 22 -1.45 -26.92 -21.81
CA ALA A 22 -1.48 -25.49 -21.59
C ALA A 22 -2.42 -25.26 -20.40
N ASP A 23 -1.89 -24.56 -19.41
CA ASP A 23 -2.62 -24.06 -18.26
C ASP A 23 -3.87 -23.35 -18.79
N GLN A 24 -5.05 -23.99 -18.65
CA GLN A 24 -6.29 -23.34 -19.06
C GLN A 24 -6.49 -22.14 -18.15
N PRO A 25 -6.65 -20.93 -18.69
CA PRO A 25 -7.00 -19.79 -17.84
C PRO A 25 -8.27 -20.18 -17.09
N LYS A 26 -8.24 -20.07 -15.75
CA LYS A 26 -9.42 -20.23 -14.89
C LYS A 26 -10.58 -19.53 -15.58
N ALA A 27 -11.67 -20.26 -15.85
CA ALA A 27 -12.86 -19.76 -16.52
C ALA A 27 -13.18 -18.37 -15.97
N ALA A 28 -13.32 -17.37 -16.86
CA ALA A 28 -13.61 -16.00 -16.49
C ALA A 28 -14.75 -16.04 -15.47
N ARG A 29 -14.44 -15.73 -14.21
CA ARG A 29 -15.45 -15.67 -13.14
C ARG A 29 -16.56 -14.78 -13.68
N SER A 30 -17.79 -15.26 -13.64
CA SER A 30 -18.96 -14.57 -14.19
C SER A 30 -19.02 -13.14 -13.62
N VAL A 31 -18.73 -12.15 -14.45
CA VAL A 31 -18.76 -10.72 -14.10
C VAL A 31 -20.20 -10.23 -13.87
N ALA A 32 -21.19 -11.10 -14.06
CA ALA A 32 -22.62 -10.72 -14.11
C ALA A 32 -23.24 -10.30 -12.76
N SER A 33 -22.55 -10.46 -11.62
CA SER A 33 -23.06 -10.07 -10.30
C SER A 33 -22.19 -9.05 -9.57
N ARG A 34 -21.10 -8.57 -10.19
CA ARG A 34 -20.18 -7.63 -9.58
C ARG A 34 -20.82 -6.23 -9.48
N LEU A 35 -20.84 -5.65 -8.28
CA LEU A 35 -21.20 -4.25 -8.10
C LEU A 35 -20.23 -3.34 -8.85
N THR A 36 -20.73 -2.24 -9.42
CA THR A 36 -19.89 -1.13 -9.87
C THR A 36 -19.20 -0.47 -8.67
N THR A 37 -18.18 0.34 -8.91
CA THR A 37 -17.50 1.07 -7.82
C THR A 37 -18.43 2.07 -7.13
N GLU A 38 -19.39 2.64 -7.86
CA GLU A 38 -20.43 3.54 -7.34
C GLU A 38 -21.47 2.80 -6.49
N GLU A 39 -21.85 1.59 -6.88
CA GLU A 39 -22.73 0.74 -6.09
C GLU A 39 -22.06 0.24 -4.82
N LEU A 40 -20.76 -0.09 -4.89
CA LEU A 40 -19.99 -0.44 -3.70
C LEU A 40 -19.88 0.76 -2.75
N ALA A 41 -19.61 1.96 -3.26
CA ALA A 41 -19.54 3.18 -2.46
C ALA A 41 -20.87 3.43 -1.72
N ARG A 42 -22.00 3.33 -2.42
CA ARG A 42 -23.34 3.46 -1.78
C ARG A 42 -23.58 2.38 -0.72
N TRP A 43 -23.22 1.14 -1.02
CA TRP A 43 -23.36 0.05 -0.04
C TRP A 43 -22.54 0.31 1.23
N ILE A 44 -21.30 0.81 1.11
CA ILE A 44 -20.46 1.22 2.25
C ILE A 44 -21.17 2.31 3.06
N ASP A 45 -21.66 3.35 2.39
CA ASP A 45 -22.33 4.48 3.04
C ASP A 45 -23.58 4.04 3.80
N GLU A 46 -24.41 3.16 3.22
CA GLU A 46 -25.61 2.60 3.86
C GLU A 46 -25.27 1.80 5.12
N ARG A 47 -24.24 0.91 5.04
CA ARG A 47 -23.84 0.08 6.19
C ARG A 47 -23.32 0.91 7.36
N PHE A 48 -22.51 1.92 7.08
CA PHE A 48 -22.00 2.80 8.14
C PHE A 48 -23.04 3.78 8.66
N ALA A 49 -23.97 4.24 7.82
CA ALA A 49 -25.11 5.05 8.28
C ALA A 49 -25.98 4.27 9.28
N GLU A 50 -26.25 2.98 9.03
CA GLU A 50 -26.95 2.10 9.95
C GLU A 50 -26.19 1.95 11.29
N ALA A 51 -24.87 1.66 11.22
CA ALA A 51 -24.03 1.51 12.41
C ALA A 51 -23.97 2.81 13.24
N TRP A 52 -23.92 3.98 12.59
CA TRP A 52 -23.95 5.27 13.26
C TRP A 52 -25.30 5.58 13.88
N GLN A 53 -26.39 5.22 13.21
CA GLN A 53 -27.76 5.37 13.77
C GLN A 53 -27.94 4.51 15.03
N GLU A 54 -27.50 3.25 14.99
CA GLU A 54 -27.51 2.34 16.15
C GLU A 54 -26.71 2.91 17.33
N SER A 55 -25.55 3.51 17.05
CA SER A 55 -24.63 4.09 18.02
C SER A 55 -24.96 5.54 18.39
N LYS A 56 -26.02 6.15 17.82
CA LYS A 56 -26.42 7.56 18.01
C LYS A 56 -25.31 8.56 17.68
N ILE A 57 -24.49 8.26 16.67
CA ILE A 57 -23.39 9.11 16.22
C ILE A 57 -23.92 10.10 15.19
N VAL A 58 -23.57 11.37 15.36
CA VAL A 58 -23.81 12.38 14.33
C VAL A 58 -22.75 12.24 13.25
N SER A 59 -23.22 12.07 12.03
CA SER A 59 -22.32 11.97 10.86
C SER A 59 -21.49 13.24 10.69
N PRO A 60 -20.15 13.16 10.59
CA PRO A 60 -19.31 14.32 10.28
C PRO A 60 -19.67 14.95 8.95
N GLU A 61 -19.36 16.23 8.76
CA GLU A 61 -19.56 16.91 7.48
C GLU A 61 -18.65 16.36 6.38
N VAL A 62 -19.01 16.61 5.13
CA VAL A 62 -18.17 16.28 3.98
C VAL A 62 -17.10 17.36 3.82
N VAL A 63 -15.85 16.97 3.65
CA VAL A 63 -14.73 17.89 3.45
C VAL A 63 -14.86 18.67 2.12
N ASP A 64 -14.18 19.82 2.05
CA ASP A 64 -14.06 20.57 0.80
C ASP A 64 -13.26 19.80 -0.27
N ASP A 65 -13.31 20.28 -1.51
CA ASP A 65 -12.67 19.61 -2.64
C ASP A 65 -11.15 19.62 -2.59
N ALA A 66 -10.54 20.64 -2.00
CA ALA A 66 -9.09 20.72 -1.86
C ALA A 66 -8.59 19.68 -0.84
N THR A 67 -9.29 19.54 0.27
CA THR A 67 -9.02 18.50 1.28
C THR A 67 -9.22 17.11 0.69
N PHE A 68 -10.32 16.85 -0.01
CA PHE A 68 -10.57 15.59 -0.71
C PHE A 68 -9.46 15.27 -1.72
N MET A 69 -9.10 16.23 -2.55
CA MET A 69 -8.04 16.06 -3.55
C MET A 69 -6.71 15.69 -2.90
N ARG A 70 -6.27 16.47 -1.88
CA ARG A 70 -5.01 16.21 -1.18
C ARG A 70 -5.00 14.81 -0.56
N ARG A 71 -6.07 14.44 0.15
CA ARG A 71 -6.26 13.11 0.73
C ARG A 71 -6.14 12.01 -0.30
N THR A 72 -6.87 12.12 -1.40
CA THR A 72 -6.88 11.11 -2.47
C THR A 72 -5.50 10.95 -3.13
N PHE A 73 -4.77 12.05 -3.35
CA PHE A 73 -3.40 11.97 -3.87
C PHE A 73 -2.46 11.30 -2.88
N LEU A 74 -2.51 11.63 -1.60
CA LEU A 74 -1.68 11.03 -0.57
C LEU A 74 -1.96 9.53 -0.40
N ASP A 75 -3.22 9.13 -0.32
CA ASP A 75 -3.61 7.74 -0.14
C ASP A 75 -3.32 6.87 -1.38
N LEU A 76 -3.51 7.41 -2.58
CA LEU A 76 -3.35 6.62 -3.80
C LEU A 76 -1.94 6.70 -4.38
N THR A 77 -1.31 7.88 -4.37
CA THR A 77 -0.01 8.08 -5.04
C THR A 77 1.16 8.31 -4.09
N GLY A 78 0.90 8.38 -2.78
CA GLY A 78 1.91 8.59 -1.75
C GLY A 78 2.50 10.00 -1.67
N SER A 79 1.98 10.96 -2.43
CA SER A 79 2.46 12.35 -2.41
C SER A 79 1.36 13.35 -2.72
N ILE A 80 1.55 14.60 -2.34
CA ILE A 80 0.64 15.68 -2.70
C ILE A 80 0.55 15.87 -4.24
N PRO A 81 -0.54 16.47 -4.78
CA PRO A 81 -0.61 16.87 -6.17
C PRO A 81 0.43 17.96 -6.49
N SER A 82 0.88 18.03 -7.73
CA SER A 82 1.60 19.20 -8.23
C SER A 82 0.66 20.41 -8.34
N VAL A 83 1.24 21.61 -8.44
CA VAL A 83 0.44 22.85 -8.61
C VAL A 83 -0.50 22.78 -9.80
N SER A 84 -0.05 22.21 -10.93
CA SER A 84 -0.92 22.06 -12.11
C SER A 84 -2.05 21.06 -11.88
N GLU A 85 -1.78 19.92 -11.24
CA GLU A 85 -2.80 18.93 -10.90
C GLU A 85 -3.85 19.51 -9.94
N ALA A 86 -3.39 20.32 -8.97
CA ALA A 86 -4.29 20.99 -8.03
C ALA A 86 -5.18 22.04 -8.72
N ARG A 87 -4.60 22.86 -9.59
CA ARG A 87 -5.37 23.83 -10.38
C ARG A 87 -6.38 23.15 -11.30
N ASP A 88 -5.92 22.16 -12.07
CA ASP A 88 -6.79 21.41 -12.99
C ASP A 88 -8.01 20.82 -12.27
N PHE A 89 -7.83 20.30 -11.06
CA PHE A 89 -8.92 19.73 -10.29
C PHE A 89 -9.85 20.78 -9.69
N LEU A 90 -9.30 21.86 -9.11
CA LEU A 90 -10.10 22.89 -8.44
C LEU A 90 -10.88 23.77 -9.45
N GLU A 91 -10.35 23.96 -10.65
CA GLU A 91 -11.00 24.70 -11.74
C GLU A 91 -12.03 23.85 -12.50
N TYR A 92 -11.95 22.52 -12.40
CA TYR A 92 -12.89 21.62 -13.09
C TYR A 92 -14.25 21.60 -12.40
N SER A 93 -15.23 22.28 -13.02
CA SER A 93 -16.60 22.39 -12.51
C SER A 93 -17.45 21.20 -12.94
N SER A 94 -17.48 20.14 -12.15
CA SER A 94 -18.33 18.96 -12.35
C SER A 94 -18.70 18.33 -11.02
N GLU A 95 -19.94 17.93 -10.84
CA GLU A 95 -20.39 17.16 -9.67
C GLU A 95 -19.67 15.81 -9.56
N GLN A 96 -19.22 15.26 -10.70
CA GLN A 96 -18.51 13.97 -10.76
C GLN A 96 -16.99 14.10 -10.59
N ARG A 97 -16.45 15.32 -10.37
CA ARG A 97 -14.99 15.53 -10.34
C ARG A 97 -14.24 14.69 -9.34
N ARG A 98 -14.83 14.38 -8.17
CA ARG A 98 -14.22 13.54 -7.14
C ARG A 98 -14.06 12.09 -7.60
N GLY A 99 -15.13 11.48 -8.11
CA GLY A 99 -15.08 10.14 -8.68
C GLY A 99 -14.12 10.06 -9.88
N ALA A 100 -14.16 11.04 -10.77
CA ALA A 100 -13.25 11.12 -11.92
C ALA A 100 -11.78 11.26 -11.50
N LEU A 101 -11.48 11.93 -10.37
CA LEU A 101 -10.12 11.98 -9.82
C LEU A 101 -9.67 10.60 -9.37
N VAL A 102 -10.49 9.88 -8.60
CA VAL A 102 -10.19 8.53 -8.14
C VAL A 102 -9.89 7.60 -9.32
N ASP A 103 -10.78 7.57 -10.33
CA ASP A 103 -10.60 6.74 -11.53
C ASP A 103 -9.33 7.09 -12.29
N ARG A 104 -9.02 8.39 -12.44
CA ARG A 104 -7.81 8.87 -13.10
C ARG A 104 -6.53 8.43 -12.38
N LEU A 105 -6.49 8.51 -11.06
CA LEU A 105 -5.31 8.12 -10.28
C LEU A 105 -5.08 6.61 -10.28
N LEU A 106 -6.16 5.82 -10.29
CA LEU A 106 -6.07 4.36 -10.31
C LEU A 106 -5.80 3.79 -11.70
N ASN A 107 -6.39 4.37 -12.74
CA ASN A 107 -6.30 3.83 -14.09
C ASN A 107 -6.65 4.88 -15.16
N ASP A 108 -5.74 5.81 -15.45
CA ASP A 108 -5.90 6.66 -16.64
C ASP A 108 -5.30 5.95 -17.86
N PRO A 109 -6.14 5.42 -18.79
CA PRO A 109 -5.65 4.71 -19.96
C PRO A 109 -4.91 5.63 -20.94
N ARG A 110 -5.07 6.96 -20.83
CA ARG A 110 -4.42 7.94 -21.70
C ARG A 110 -3.01 8.29 -21.23
N ARG A 111 -2.75 8.17 -19.92
CA ARG A 111 -1.46 8.52 -19.31
C ARG A 111 -1.13 7.56 -18.16
N PRO A 112 -0.99 6.25 -18.45
CA PRO A 112 -0.75 5.25 -17.40
C PRO A 112 0.54 5.52 -16.64
N GLU A 113 1.59 6.00 -17.34
CA GLU A 113 2.88 6.34 -16.74
C GLU A 113 2.81 7.50 -15.75
N LYS A 114 1.82 8.38 -15.91
CA LYS A 114 1.68 9.55 -15.03
C LYS A 114 1.03 9.20 -13.69
N TYR A 115 -0.01 8.34 -13.70
CA TYR A 115 -0.84 8.09 -12.52
C TYR A 115 -0.80 6.63 -12.06
N ALA A 116 -1.19 5.69 -12.92
CA ALA A 116 -1.27 4.28 -12.55
C ALA A 116 0.06 3.69 -12.07
N GLU A 117 1.18 4.10 -12.68
CA GLU A 117 2.52 3.69 -12.24
C GLU A 117 2.92 4.31 -10.89
N ARG A 118 2.55 5.57 -10.62
CA ARG A 118 2.79 6.21 -9.31
C ARG A 118 2.00 5.51 -8.23
N THR A 119 0.71 5.26 -8.49
CA THR A 119 -0.16 4.50 -7.59
C THR A 119 0.42 3.11 -7.33
N ALA A 120 0.79 2.37 -8.38
CA ALA A 120 1.39 1.05 -8.23
C ALA A 120 2.70 1.07 -7.44
N ALA A 121 3.55 2.08 -7.62
CA ALA A 121 4.79 2.23 -6.87
C ALA A 121 4.54 2.52 -5.38
N HIS A 122 3.59 3.40 -5.07
CA HIS A 122 3.18 3.68 -3.69
C HIS A 122 2.62 2.43 -3.00
N TRP A 123 1.70 1.72 -3.66
CA TRP A 123 1.10 0.51 -3.11
C TRP A 123 2.11 -0.64 -2.98
N ALA A 124 3.10 -0.74 -3.88
CA ALA A 124 4.21 -1.67 -3.74
C ALA A 124 5.01 -1.40 -2.45
N THR A 125 5.40 -0.16 -2.20
CA THR A 125 6.10 0.24 -0.97
C THR A 125 5.25 -0.03 0.28
N LEU A 126 3.95 0.29 0.23
CA LEU A 126 3.01 0.03 1.32
C LEU A 126 2.92 -1.47 1.64
N TRP A 127 2.70 -2.32 0.61
CA TRP A 127 2.63 -3.78 0.79
C TRP A 127 3.92 -4.37 1.33
N ARG A 128 5.07 -3.96 0.78
CA ARG A 128 6.37 -4.40 1.29
C ARG A 128 6.52 -4.09 2.78
N ARG A 129 6.17 -2.88 3.21
CA ARG A 129 6.24 -2.50 4.64
C ARG A 129 5.32 -3.32 5.53
N MET A 130 4.12 -3.66 5.07
CA MET A 130 3.21 -4.57 5.78
C MET A 130 3.78 -5.99 5.87
N MET A 131 4.40 -6.48 4.80
CA MET A 131 5.00 -7.82 4.77
C MET A 131 6.25 -7.91 5.64
N VAL A 132 7.13 -6.91 5.58
CA VAL A 132 8.40 -6.87 6.29
C VAL A 132 8.51 -5.52 7.02
N PRO A 133 7.93 -5.43 8.22
CA PRO A 133 7.97 -4.19 8.99
C PRO A 133 9.35 -3.92 9.60
N GLY A 134 9.61 -2.63 9.91
CA GLY A 134 10.81 -2.20 10.61
C GLY A 134 11.95 -1.73 9.70
N ASN A 135 13.13 -1.52 10.32
CA ASN A 135 14.34 -0.98 9.69
C ASN A 135 15.54 -1.94 9.81
N SER A 136 15.29 -3.22 10.06
CA SER A 136 16.35 -4.22 10.13
C SER A 136 17.07 -4.36 8.78
N PRO A 137 18.26 -4.98 8.73
CA PRO A 137 18.92 -5.31 7.47
C PRO A 137 18.03 -6.09 6.51
N GLU A 138 17.19 -6.98 7.04
CA GLU A 138 16.22 -7.78 6.30
C GLU A 138 15.13 -6.89 5.70
N ALA A 139 14.61 -5.90 6.45
CA ALA A 139 13.64 -4.93 5.94
C ALA A 139 14.25 -4.04 4.83
N GLN A 140 15.53 -3.69 4.94
CA GLN A 140 16.26 -2.99 3.87
C GLN A 140 16.42 -3.88 2.62
N MET A 141 16.70 -5.17 2.80
CA MET A 141 16.75 -6.14 1.71
C MET A 141 15.39 -6.25 1.00
N ALA A 142 14.30 -6.18 1.75
CA ALA A 142 12.95 -6.28 1.21
C ALA A 142 12.62 -5.19 0.16
N VAL A 143 13.35 -4.07 0.08
CA VAL A 143 13.20 -3.05 -0.96
C VAL A 143 13.33 -3.65 -2.37
N GLY A 144 14.07 -4.75 -2.52
CA GLY A 144 14.14 -5.51 -3.78
C GLY A 144 12.83 -6.15 -4.23
N LEU A 145 11.79 -6.20 -3.38
CA LEU A 145 10.43 -6.64 -3.77
C LEU A 145 9.65 -5.54 -4.50
N ASP A 146 9.98 -4.27 -4.30
CA ASP A 146 9.19 -3.14 -4.82
C ASP A 146 9.00 -3.20 -6.35
N PRO A 147 10.03 -3.51 -7.19
CA PRO A 147 9.84 -3.61 -8.63
C PRO A 147 8.84 -4.71 -9.04
N TRP A 148 8.92 -5.89 -8.42
CA TRP A 148 8.00 -6.99 -8.68
C TRP A 148 6.58 -6.66 -8.23
N LEU A 149 6.41 -6.11 -7.03
CA LEU A 149 5.10 -5.67 -6.53
C LEU A 149 4.50 -4.57 -7.41
N LYS A 150 5.32 -3.57 -7.82
CA LYS A 150 4.88 -2.51 -8.74
C LYS A 150 4.35 -3.10 -10.05
N GLU A 151 5.03 -4.10 -10.62
CA GLU A 151 4.58 -4.79 -11.83
C GLU A 151 3.20 -5.46 -11.61
N GLN A 152 3.02 -6.21 -10.50
CA GLN A 152 1.75 -6.85 -10.20
C GLN A 152 0.61 -5.82 -10.02
N PHE A 153 0.84 -4.71 -9.29
CA PHE A 153 -0.15 -3.65 -9.12
C PHE A 153 -0.42 -2.86 -10.40
N THR A 154 0.60 -2.62 -11.24
CA THR A 154 0.41 -1.96 -12.55
C THR A 154 -0.46 -2.82 -13.46
N ALA A 155 -0.27 -4.12 -13.47
CA ALA A 155 -1.07 -5.07 -14.24
C ALA A 155 -2.45 -5.35 -13.59
N ASN A 156 -2.74 -4.81 -12.41
CA ASN A 156 -3.93 -5.11 -11.61
C ASN A 156 -4.16 -6.62 -11.46
N VAL A 157 -3.09 -7.37 -11.17
CA VAL A 157 -3.18 -8.81 -10.94
C VAL A 157 -4.14 -9.05 -9.75
N PRO A 158 -5.11 -9.98 -9.87
CA PRO A 158 -5.98 -10.34 -8.76
C PRO A 158 -5.18 -10.68 -7.50
N TYR A 159 -5.64 -10.21 -6.35
CA TYR A 159 -4.86 -10.33 -5.11
C TYR A 159 -4.59 -11.79 -4.70
N ASP A 160 -5.52 -12.69 -4.95
CA ASP A 160 -5.35 -14.13 -4.74
C ASP A 160 -4.21 -14.71 -5.60
N GLU A 161 -4.10 -14.26 -6.86
CA GLU A 161 -2.99 -14.67 -7.74
C GLU A 161 -1.65 -14.06 -7.32
N LEU A 162 -1.64 -12.78 -6.90
CA LEU A 162 -0.44 -12.11 -6.40
C LEU A 162 0.13 -12.89 -5.20
N VAL A 163 -0.72 -13.20 -4.20
CA VAL A 163 -0.28 -13.92 -3.00
C VAL A 163 0.11 -15.36 -3.33
N ARG A 164 -0.61 -16.02 -4.23
CA ARG A 164 -0.23 -17.34 -4.73
C ARG A 164 1.18 -17.32 -5.33
N LYS A 165 1.47 -16.39 -6.24
CA LYS A 165 2.80 -16.21 -6.85
C LYS A 165 3.88 -15.98 -5.79
N LEU A 166 3.57 -15.21 -4.74
CA LEU A 166 4.51 -14.93 -3.65
C LEU A 166 4.78 -16.19 -2.82
N VAL A 167 3.73 -16.85 -2.34
CA VAL A 167 3.84 -18.03 -1.44
C VAL A 167 4.45 -19.23 -2.14
N THR A 168 4.18 -19.41 -3.45
CA THR A 168 4.70 -20.53 -4.25
C THR A 168 5.95 -20.19 -5.06
N ALA A 169 6.56 -19.03 -4.83
CA ALA A 169 7.76 -18.60 -5.53
C ALA A 169 8.87 -19.66 -5.47
N LYS A 170 9.52 -19.91 -6.59
CA LYS A 170 10.59 -20.91 -6.72
C LYS A 170 11.93 -20.22 -7.00
N ASN A 171 13.03 -20.88 -6.64
CA ASN A 171 14.36 -20.41 -7.02
C ASN A 171 14.57 -20.70 -8.51
N ASP A 172 14.32 -19.71 -9.35
CA ASP A 172 14.50 -19.79 -10.80
C ASP A 172 15.91 -19.39 -11.28
N GLY A 173 16.88 -19.38 -10.38
CA GLY A 173 18.27 -18.97 -10.66
C GLY A 173 18.50 -17.45 -10.74
N GLN A 174 17.44 -16.64 -10.66
CA GLN A 174 17.55 -15.18 -10.59
C GLN A 174 17.63 -14.63 -9.16
N ALA A 175 17.62 -15.49 -8.18
CA ALA A 175 17.24 -15.26 -6.80
C ALA A 175 18.36 -14.85 -5.85
N LEU A 176 19.31 -14.07 -6.26
CA LEU A 176 20.10 -13.32 -5.29
C LEU A 176 20.04 -11.85 -5.68
N ALA A 177 19.22 -11.09 -4.98
CA ALA A 177 19.37 -9.65 -4.93
C ALA A 177 20.80 -9.38 -4.43
N VAL A 178 21.73 -9.25 -5.34
CA VAL A 178 23.06 -8.75 -5.00
C VAL A 178 22.84 -7.29 -4.64
N VAL A 179 22.75 -7.04 -3.34
CA VAL A 179 22.85 -5.67 -2.82
C VAL A 179 24.27 -5.22 -3.12
N ASN A 180 24.46 -4.66 -4.28
CA ASN A 180 25.71 -3.97 -4.59
C ASN A 180 25.56 -2.53 -4.06
N PRO A 181 26.31 -2.12 -3.04
CA PRO A 181 26.23 -0.77 -2.48
C PRO A 181 26.43 0.36 -3.52
N ARG A 182 27.03 0.03 -4.68
CA ARG A 182 27.27 0.99 -5.78
C ARG A 182 26.24 0.95 -6.90
N LEU A 183 25.45 -0.13 -7.02
CA LEU A 183 24.51 -0.35 -8.13
C LEU A 183 23.03 -0.37 -7.71
N GLY A 184 22.75 -0.21 -6.41
CA GLY A 184 21.39 -0.33 -5.87
C GLY A 184 20.90 -1.78 -5.75
N VAL A 185 19.69 -1.96 -5.21
CA VAL A 185 19.03 -3.26 -5.07
C VAL A 185 18.55 -3.68 -6.47
N ARG A 186 19.05 -4.79 -6.99
CA ARG A 186 18.46 -5.42 -8.19
C ARG A 186 17.13 -6.09 -7.83
N ASN A 187 16.24 -6.16 -8.82
CA ASN A 187 14.96 -6.85 -8.70
C ASN A 187 15.18 -8.29 -8.17
N GLY A 188 14.75 -8.52 -6.92
CA GLY A 188 14.94 -9.81 -6.24
C GLY A 188 13.78 -10.79 -6.44
N GLY A 189 12.71 -10.38 -7.12
CA GLY A 189 11.52 -11.18 -7.34
C GLY A 189 10.80 -11.61 -6.04
N PRO A 190 9.76 -12.46 -6.13
CA PRO A 190 8.92 -12.84 -4.98
C PRO A 190 9.65 -13.74 -3.95
N THR A 191 10.70 -14.47 -4.34
CA THR A 191 11.48 -15.31 -3.40
C THR A 191 12.19 -14.51 -2.32
N LEU A 192 12.46 -13.22 -2.60
CA LEU A 192 13.11 -12.32 -1.64
C LEU A 192 12.27 -12.14 -0.36
N PHE A 193 10.95 -12.33 -0.44
CA PHE A 193 10.08 -12.30 0.74
C PHE A 193 10.56 -13.27 1.82
N PHE A 194 10.86 -14.51 1.45
CA PHE A 194 11.31 -15.51 2.42
C PHE A 194 12.65 -15.16 3.07
N GLN A 195 13.57 -14.56 2.31
CA GLN A 195 14.85 -14.07 2.85
C GLN A 195 14.62 -12.90 3.82
N ALA A 196 13.78 -11.96 3.42
CA ALA A 196 13.48 -10.75 4.18
C ALA A 196 12.72 -11.02 5.49
N VAL A 197 11.98 -12.13 5.58
CA VAL A 197 11.33 -12.55 6.84
C VAL A 197 12.20 -13.49 7.68
N GLY A 198 13.49 -13.63 7.39
CA GLY A 198 14.47 -14.36 8.20
C GLY A 198 14.88 -15.73 7.66
N GLY A 199 14.36 -16.16 6.52
CA GLY A 199 14.84 -17.32 5.77
C GLY A 199 14.60 -18.68 6.42
N LYS A 200 13.67 -18.79 7.38
CA LYS A 200 13.36 -20.00 8.14
C LYS A 200 11.87 -20.37 8.02
N PRO A 201 11.52 -21.66 8.16
CA PRO A 201 10.12 -22.10 8.15
C PRO A 201 9.25 -21.40 9.19
N GLU A 202 9.76 -21.20 10.39
CA GLU A 202 9.06 -20.59 11.53
C GLU A 202 8.70 -19.14 11.24
N THR A 203 9.67 -18.39 10.75
CA THR A 203 9.47 -16.97 10.43
C THR A 203 8.59 -16.79 9.19
N ALA A 204 8.69 -17.69 8.20
CA ALA A 204 7.80 -17.71 7.04
C ALA A 204 6.34 -17.99 7.46
N ALA A 205 6.11 -19.00 8.32
CA ALA A 205 4.78 -19.34 8.83
C ALA A 205 4.16 -18.17 9.62
N SER A 206 4.93 -17.59 10.54
CA SER A 206 4.49 -16.44 11.34
C SER A 206 4.12 -15.25 10.45
N SER A 207 4.99 -14.91 9.48
CA SER A 207 4.78 -13.77 8.58
C SER A 207 3.61 -13.99 7.63
N VAL A 208 3.47 -15.16 7.02
CA VAL A 208 2.36 -15.49 6.11
C VAL A 208 1.03 -15.46 6.86
N SER A 209 0.96 -16.05 8.07
CA SER A 209 -0.26 -16.04 8.88
C SER A 209 -0.67 -14.62 9.28
N ARG A 210 0.29 -13.81 9.73
CA ARG A 210 0.05 -12.41 10.10
C ARG A 210 -0.39 -11.56 8.92
N VAL A 211 0.37 -11.62 7.82
CA VAL A 211 0.17 -10.69 6.69
C VAL A 211 -1.07 -11.04 5.88
N PHE A 212 -1.29 -12.32 5.60
CA PHE A 212 -2.31 -12.75 4.64
C PHE A 212 -3.56 -13.38 5.27
N LEU A 213 -3.46 -13.80 6.54
CA LEU A 213 -4.59 -14.40 7.25
C LEU A 213 -5.03 -13.58 8.47
N GLY A 214 -4.31 -12.50 8.83
CA GLY A 214 -4.66 -11.66 9.97
C GLY A 214 -4.63 -12.40 11.30
N VAL A 215 -3.69 -13.33 11.47
CA VAL A 215 -3.58 -14.18 12.66
C VAL A 215 -2.15 -14.13 13.18
N ARG A 216 -1.99 -13.73 14.45
CA ARG A 216 -0.69 -13.70 15.15
C ARG A 216 -0.44 -15.03 15.85
N ILE A 217 0.17 -15.99 15.16
CA ILE A 217 0.54 -17.30 15.75
C ILE A 217 1.96 -17.33 16.30
N GLY A 218 2.78 -16.29 16.11
CA GLY A 218 4.20 -16.30 16.49
C GLY A 218 4.45 -16.62 17.97
N CYS A 219 3.59 -16.19 18.90
CA CYS A 219 3.71 -16.54 20.31
C CYS A 219 3.54 -18.05 20.57
N ALA A 220 2.84 -18.76 19.67
CA ALA A 220 2.62 -20.21 19.79
C ALA A 220 3.82 -21.05 19.33
N GLU A 221 4.93 -20.45 18.91
CA GLU A 221 6.17 -21.14 18.57
C GLU A 221 6.76 -21.90 19.77
N CYS A 222 6.78 -21.29 20.95
CA CYS A 222 7.42 -21.84 22.15
C CYS A 222 6.43 -22.49 23.13
N HIS A 223 5.20 -21.99 23.20
CA HIS A 223 4.14 -22.46 24.12
C HIS A 223 2.76 -22.09 23.56
N ASP A 224 1.70 -22.68 24.09
CA ASP A 224 0.34 -22.31 23.71
C ASP A 224 0.11 -20.81 23.91
N HIS A 225 -0.58 -20.16 22.97
CA HIS A 225 -0.78 -18.71 23.00
C HIS A 225 -1.53 -18.29 24.28
N PRO A 226 -1.03 -17.31 25.07
CA PRO A 226 -1.58 -17.01 26.38
C PRO A 226 -3.00 -16.38 26.34
N PHE A 227 -3.38 -15.73 25.24
CA PHE A 227 -4.63 -14.97 25.13
C PHE A 227 -5.50 -15.36 23.93
N ALA A 228 -5.02 -16.26 23.05
CA ALA A 228 -5.77 -16.72 21.87
C ALA A 228 -5.86 -18.25 21.88
N ALA A 229 -6.74 -18.81 21.06
CA ALA A 229 -6.96 -20.26 21.01
C ALA A 229 -5.81 -21.06 20.35
N TRP A 230 -4.77 -20.38 19.83
CA TRP A 230 -3.69 -20.99 19.08
C TRP A 230 -2.75 -21.77 19.98
N LYS A 231 -2.51 -23.03 19.61
CA LYS A 231 -1.61 -23.95 20.32
C LYS A 231 -0.28 -24.10 19.59
N GLN A 232 0.75 -24.52 20.30
CA GLN A 232 2.06 -24.81 19.73
C GLN A 232 1.98 -25.75 18.51
N LYS A 233 1.12 -26.77 18.57
CA LYS A 233 0.88 -27.68 17.44
C LYS A 233 0.33 -26.98 16.19
N ASP A 234 -0.47 -25.93 16.35
CA ASP A 234 -1.06 -25.18 15.22
C ASP A 234 0.03 -24.35 14.54
N PHE A 235 0.95 -23.76 15.32
CA PHE A 235 2.12 -23.06 14.81
C PHE A 235 3.02 -23.98 14.01
N TRP A 236 3.43 -25.11 14.59
CA TRP A 236 4.34 -26.05 13.92
C TRP A 236 3.68 -26.77 12.76
N GLY A 237 2.38 -27.01 12.80
CA GLY A 237 1.58 -27.48 11.65
C GLY A 237 1.63 -26.51 10.48
N MET A 238 1.52 -25.21 10.75
CA MET A 238 1.66 -24.16 9.73
C MET A 238 3.11 -24.05 9.25
N ALA A 239 4.10 -24.13 10.12
CA ALA A 239 5.52 -24.09 9.77
C ALA A 239 5.95 -25.27 8.87
N ALA A 240 5.30 -26.40 9.00
CA ALA A 240 5.59 -27.59 8.19
C ALA A 240 5.33 -27.38 6.68
N PHE A 241 4.45 -26.47 6.28
CA PHE A 241 4.29 -26.09 4.87
C PHE A 241 5.54 -25.44 4.29
N PHE A 242 6.36 -24.82 5.13
CA PHE A 242 7.57 -24.09 4.77
C PHE A 242 8.85 -24.87 5.10
N ALA A 243 8.77 -26.18 5.39
CA ALA A 243 9.93 -27.03 5.74
C ALA A 243 11.09 -26.96 4.73
N GLY A 244 10.79 -26.64 3.48
CA GLY A 244 11.76 -26.42 2.40
C GLY A 244 12.42 -25.04 2.39
N VAL A 245 12.00 -24.09 3.24
CA VAL A 245 12.62 -22.77 3.33
C VAL A 245 13.82 -22.85 4.28
N LYS A 246 15.04 -22.70 3.74
CA LYS A 246 16.28 -22.81 4.53
C LYS A 246 17.26 -21.72 4.10
N ASN A 247 17.69 -20.89 5.05
CA ASN A 247 18.62 -19.77 4.79
C ASN A 247 18.19 -18.88 3.63
N GLY A 248 16.87 -18.68 3.49
CA GLY A 248 16.27 -17.90 2.39
C GLY A 248 16.24 -18.62 1.03
N GLY A 249 16.82 -19.82 0.93
CA GLY A 249 16.64 -20.73 -0.21
C GLY A 249 15.35 -21.54 -0.08
N ILE A 250 14.90 -22.12 -1.20
CA ILE A 250 13.66 -22.89 -1.26
C ILE A 250 13.98 -24.26 -1.88
N ASP A 251 13.67 -25.33 -1.14
CA ASP A 251 13.72 -26.71 -1.57
C ASP A 251 12.34 -27.36 -1.46
N ASP A 252 11.59 -27.34 -2.56
CA ASP A 252 10.25 -27.89 -2.63
C ASP A 252 10.20 -29.44 -2.63
N SER A 253 11.36 -30.11 -2.69
CA SER A 253 11.43 -31.58 -2.56
C SER A 253 11.31 -32.05 -1.11
N SER A 254 11.42 -31.13 -0.14
CA SER A 254 11.31 -31.44 1.28
C SER A 254 9.90 -31.94 1.63
N ALA A 255 9.84 -33.02 2.44
CA ALA A 255 8.58 -33.47 3.00
C ALA A 255 7.94 -32.36 3.85
N ALA A 256 6.60 -32.26 3.83
CA ALA A 256 5.83 -31.29 4.63
C ALA A 256 5.82 -31.68 6.12
N LYS A 257 7.01 -31.80 6.68
CA LYS A 257 7.28 -32.16 8.09
C LYS A 257 8.39 -31.31 8.64
N ILE A 258 8.23 -30.90 9.87
CA ILE A 258 9.24 -30.09 10.58
C ILE A 258 9.44 -30.63 12.00
N ARG A 259 10.68 -30.60 12.44
CA ARG A 259 11.04 -30.82 13.83
C ARG A 259 11.65 -29.55 14.38
N PRO A 260 11.10 -28.96 15.46
CA PRO A 260 11.73 -27.84 16.16
C PRO A 260 13.17 -28.16 16.54
N GLU A 261 14.06 -27.18 16.55
CA GLU A 261 15.50 -27.37 16.81
C GLU A 261 15.77 -28.09 18.15
N ASN A 262 14.95 -27.78 19.17
CA ASN A 262 15.03 -28.43 20.49
C ASN A 262 13.83 -29.38 20.75
N GLY A 263 13.07 -29.74 19.73
CA GLY A 263 11.87 -30.56 19.85
C GLY A 263 12.16 -32.07 19.66
N LEU A 264 11.34 -32.89 20.32
CA LEU A 264 11.37 -34.35 20.19
C LEU A 264 10.34 -34.90 19.21
N ILE A 265 9.41 -34.07 18.75
CA ILE A 265 8.22 -34.46 17.96
C ILE A 265 8.31 -33.85 16.57
N ASP A 266 7.99 -34.67 15.56
CA ASP A 266 7.79 -34.19 14.20
C ASP A 266 6.36 -33.71 14.02
N TYR A 267 6.20 -32.52 13.45
CA TYR A 267 4.90 -31.96 13.08
C TYR A 267 4.69 -32.09 11.58
N THR A 268 3.51 -32.57 11.18
CA THR A 268 3.04 -32.58 9.79
C THR A 268 2.30 -31.30 9.45
N ALA A 269 2.16 -30.98 8.15
CA ALA A 269 1.44 -29.79 7.70
C ALA A 269 -0.05 -29.86 8.07
N VAL A 270 -0.50 -28.86 8.82
CA VAL A 270 -1.89 -28.69 9.27
C VAL A 270 -2.29 -27.24 9.02
N PHE A 271 -3.46 -27.02 8.40
CA PHE A 271 -4.01 -25.69 8.20
C PHE A 271 -4.43 -25.06 9.53
N LEU A 272 -4.46 -23.74 9.57
CA LEU A 272 -5.08 -23.03 10.70
C LEU A 272 -6.57 -23.41 10.79
N GLY A 273 -7.00 -23.92 11.96
CA GLY A 273 -8.31 -24.53 12.14
C GLY A 273 -8.26 -26.05 12.35
N GLY A 274 -7.07 -26.67 12.19
CA GLY A 274 -6.80 -28.05 12.63
C GLY A 274 -7.03 -29.13 11.59
N GLU A 275 -7.33 -28.79 10.34
CA GLU A 275 -7.44 -29.77 9.25
C GLU A 275 -6.04 -30.18 8.74
N GLU A 276 -5.76 -31.49 8.68
CA GLU A 276 -4.50 -32.02 8.16
C GLU A 276 -4.42 -31.85 6.63
N ALA A 277 -3.30 -31.32 6.15
CA ALA A 277 -3.11 -31.06 4.75
C ALA A 277 -2.87 -32.36 3.95
N LYS A 278 -3.70 -32.60 2.95
CA LYS A 278 -3.49 -33.67 1.97
C LYS A 278 -2.77 -33.11 0.76
N ILE A 279 -1.46 -33.35 0.66
CA ILE A 279 -0.67 -32.89 -0.47
C ILE A 279 -0.87 -33.84 -1.63
N ALA A 280 -1.49 -33.35 -2.71
CA ALA A 280 -1.73 -34.12 -3.91
C ALA A 280 -0.41 -34.45 -4.64
N ASN A 281 -0.38 -35.58 -5.36
CA ASN A 281 0.78 -35.94 -6.18
C ASN A 281 1.11 -34.82 -7.19
N GLY A 282 2.37 -34.42 -7.22
CA GLY A 282 2.86 -33.37 -8.11
C GLY A 282 2.66 -31.93 -7.59
N LYS A 283 2.06 -31.74 -6.40
CA LYS A 283 1.99 -30.44 -5.72
C LYS A 283 3.01 -30.36 -4.59
N THR A 284 3.52 -29.15 -4.38
CA THR A 284 4.33 -28.84 -3.21
C THR A 284 3.46 -28.52 -2.00
N SER A 285 4.05 -28.54 -0.79
CA SER A 285 3.37 -28.12 0.43
C SER A 285 2.89 -26.65 0.35
N ARG A 286 3.73 -25.77 -0.20
CA ARG A 286 3.41 -24.35 -0.36
C ARG A 286 2.30 -24.09 -1.39
N GLU A 287 2.25 -24.86 -2.48
CA GLU A 287 1.13 -24.82 -3.43
C GLU A 287 -0.19 -25.26 -2.79
N THR A 288 -0.15 -26.32 -1.95
CA THR A 288 -1.31 -26.79 -1.18
C THR A 288 -1.78 -25.74 -0.16
N LEU A 289 -0.84 -25.09 0.53
CA LEU A 289 -1.16 -23.97 1.43
C LEU A 289 -1.80 -22.81 0.68
N ALA A 290 -1.21 -22.40 -0.44
CA ALA A 290 -1.74 -21.29 -1.25
C ALA A 290 -3.15 -21.56 -1.76
N ASP A 291 -3.44 -22.80 -2.19
CA ASP A 291 -4.80 -23.20 -2.60
C ASP A 291 -5.81 -23.05 -1.47
N TRP A 292 -5.45 -23.47 -0.27
CA TRP A 292 -6.31 -23.32 0.91
C TRP A 292 -6.47 -21.85 1.31
N MET A 293 -5.39 -21.07 1.31
CA MET A 293 -5.44 -19.65 1.68
C MET A 293 -6.41 -18.85 0.80
N VAL A 294 -6.33 -19.02 -0.52
CA VAL A 294 -7.14 -18.25 -1.48
C VAL A 294 -8.49 -18.89 -1.79
N SER A 295 -8.85 -19.97 -1.08
CA SER A 295 -10.15 -20.62 -1.23
C SER A 295 -11.28 -19.66 -0.85
N GLU A 296 -12.38 -19.70 -1.60
CA GLU A 296 -13.60 -18.94 -1.30
C GLU A 296 -14.19 -19.27 0.09
N ASN A 297 -13.88 -20.47 0.58
CA ASN A 297 -14.31 -20.92 1.92
C ASN A 297 -13.38 -20.46 3.05
N ASN A 298 -12.25 -19.80 2.74
CA ASN A 298 -11.36 -19.25 3.77
C ASN A 298 -11.79 -17.83 4.13
N PRO A 299 -12.41 -17.59 5.29
CA PRO A 299 -12.92 -16.28 5.64
C PRO A 299 -11.82 -15.28 6.02
N LEU A 300 -10.61 -15.79 6.35
CA LEU A 300 -9.53 -14.96 6.88
C LEU A 300 -8.84 -14.16 5.77
N PHE A 301 -8.58 -14.78 4.62
CA PHE A 301 -7.78 -14.20 3.55
C PHE A 301 -8.37 -12.90 2.98
N ALA A 302 -9.63 -12.97 2.53
CA ALA A 302 -10.32 -11.81 1.97
C ALA A 302 -10.55 -10.71 3.03
N ALA A 303 -10.97 -11.10 4.26
CA ALA A 303 -11.18 -10.16 5.35
C ALA A 303 -9.88 -9.43 5.74
N THR A 304 -8.75 -10.13 5.76
CA THR A 304 -7.45 -9.53 6.09
C THR A 304 -7.07 -8.44 5.11
N VAL A 305 -7.10 -8.72 3.81
CA VAL A 305 -6.71 -7.70 2.82
C VAL A 305 -7.67 -6.53 2.78
N VAL A 306 -8.98 -6.79 2.89
CA VAL A 306 -9.99 -5.73 2.97
C VAL A 306 -9.74 -4.83 4.18
N ASN A 307 -9.46 -5.40 5.35
CA ASN A 307 -9.19 -4.65 6.57
C ASN A 307 -7.89 -3.82 6.46
N ARG A 308 -6.85 -4.34 5.79
CA ARG A 308 -5.59 -3.60 5.53
C ARG A 308 -5.78 -2.44 4.56
N VAL A 309 -6.50 -2.66 3.46
CA VAL A 309 -6.85 -1.58 2.52
C VAL A 309 -7.69 -0.52 3.22
N TRP A 310 -8.66 -0.96 4.02
CA TRP A 310 -9.49 -0.08 4.83
C TRP A 310 -8.65 0.76 5.82
N GLN A 311 -7.77 0.11 6.59
CA GLN A 311 -6.86 0.82 7.51
C GLN A 311 -6.03 1.88 6.79
N HIS A 312 -5.47 1.56 5.63
CA HIS A 312 -4.68 2.52 4.87
C HIS A 312 -5.51 3.75 4.46
N LEU A 313 -6.71 3.52 3.91
CA LEU A 313 -7.56 4.60 3.39
C LEU A 313 -8.29 5.37 4.49
N ILE A 314 -8.77 4.70 5.51
CA ILE A 314 -9.56 5.33 6.60
C ILE A 314 -8.69 5.72 7.80
N GLY A 315 -7.47 5.15 7.93
CA GLY A 315 -6.55 5.46 9.02
C GLY A 315 -6.68 4.54 10.24
N ARG A 316 -7.71 3.70 10.33
CA ARG A 316 -7.85 2.59 11.30
C ARG A 316 -8.53 1.40 10.63
N GLY A 317 -8.21 0.19 11.10
CA GLY A 317 -8.90 -1.02 10.69
C GLY A 317 -10.32 -1.10 11.26
N MET A 318 -11.10 -2.04 10.74
CA MET A 318 -12.38 -2.46 11.34
C MET A 318 -12.18 -3.41 12.53
N THR A 319 -10.93 -3.73 12.84
CA THR A 319 -10.51 -4.49 14.02
C THR A 319 -9.52 -3.65 14.82
N ASP A 320 -9.34 -3.93 16.10
CA ASP A 320 -8.38 -3.23 16.96
C ASP A 320 -6.93 -3.32 16.41
N SER A 321 -6.62 -4.46 15.79
CA SER A 321 -5.38 -4.66 15.04
C SER A 321 -5.71 -5.40 13.74
N VAL A 322 -5.18 -4.94 12.62
CA VAL A 322 -5.34 -5.62 11.32
C VAL A 322 -4.65 -6.99 11.27
N ASP A 323 -3.79 -7.27 12.23
CA ASP A 323 -3.12 -8.56 12.41
C ASP A 323 -3.88 -9.51 13.34
N ASP A 324 -5.03 -9.09 13.87
CA ASP A 324 -5.88 -9.87 14.78
C ASP A 324 -7.36 -9.63 14.46
N LEU A 325 -7.90 -10.45 13.56
CA LEU A 325 -9.28 -10.32 13.09
C LEU A 325 -10.33 -10.66 14.15
N ASP A 326 -9.96 -11.28 15.26
CA ASP A 326 -10.90 -11.67 16.30
C ASP A 326 -11.34 -10.50 17.18
N LYS A 327 -10.59 -9.39 17.13
CA LYS A 327 -10.84 -8.19 17.94
C LYS A 327 -11.53 -7.10 17.13
N ALA A 328 -12.82 -7.24 16.92
CA ALA A 328 -13.68 -6.25 16.27
C ALA A 328 -14.98 -6.07 17.02
N SER A 329 -15.58 -4.87 16.93
CA SER A 329 -16.96 -4.70 17.36
C SER A 329 -17.89 -5.56 16.49
N PRO A 330 -19.02 -6.07 17.01
CA PRO A 330 -19.94 -6.90 16.22
C PRO A 330 -20.45 -6.22 14.94
N ALA A 331 -20.61 -4.90 14.96
CA ALA A 331 -21.03 -4.13 13.79
C ALA A 331 -19.94 -4.08 12.73
N GLU A 332 -18.71 -3.70 13.11
CA GLU A 332 -17.57 -3.63 12.19
C GLU A 332 -17.22 -5.01 11.64
N ARG A 333 -17.31 -6.06 12.45
CA ARG A 333 -17.08 -7.43 12.00
C ARG A 333 -18.06 -7.84 10.90
N ARG A 334 -19.36 -7.58 11.07
CA ARG A 334 -20.37 -7.87 10.03
C ARG A 334 -20.06 -7.13 8.72
N ILE A 335 -19.74 -5.83 8.82
CA ILE A 335 -19.41 -5.01 7.64
C ILE A 335 -18.15 -5.55 6.94
N LEU A 336 -17.12 -5.90 7.70
CA LEU A 336 -15.88 -6.48 7.18
C LEU A 336 -16.13 -7.80 6.45
N ASP A 337 -16.89 -8.72 7.07
CA ASP A 337 -17.18 -10.04 6.48
C ASP A 337 -18.02 -9.91 5.19
N ASP A 338 -18.97 -8.99 5.16
CA ASP A 338 -19.79 -8.76 3.97
C ASP A 338 -19.01 -8.04 2.85
N LEU A 339 -18.14 -7.09 3.20
CA LEU A 339 -17.26 -6.44 2.23
C LEU A 339 -16.23 -7.43 1.66
N ALA A 340 -15.71 -8.34 2.49
CA ALA A 340 -14.81 -9.41 2.08
C ALA A 340 -15.49 -10.36 1.07
N LYS A 341 -16.74 -10.75 1.29
CA LYS A 341 -17.51 -11.55 0.32
C LYS A 341 -17.66 -10.82 -1.03
N LYS A 342 -18.02 -9.53 -0.99
CA LYS A 342 -18.11 -8.71 -2.22
C LYS A 342 -16.77 -8.59 -2.94
N PHE A 343 -15.67 -8.53 -2.21
CA PHE A 343 -14.33 -8.51 -2.77
C PHE A 343 -13.97 -9.84 -3.47
N VAL A 344 -14.37 -10.98 -2.89
CA VAL A 344 -14.25 -12.31 -3.54
C VAL A 344 -15.09 -12.36 -4.81
N GLU A 345 -16.37 -11.93 -4.76
CA GLU A 345 -17.27 -11.84 -5.90
C GLU A 345 -16.71 -10.93 -7.01
N ALA A 346 -15.98 -9.87 -6.64
CA ALA A 346 -15.28 -8.99 -7.55
C ALA A 346 -13.98 -9.59 -8.12
N GLY A 347 -13.65 -10.85 -7.82
CA GLY A 347 -12.46 -11.53 -8.32
C GLY A 347 -11.17 -11.04 -7.70
N PHE A 348 -11.20 -10.59 -6.45
CA PHE A 348 -10.05 -10.05 -5.71
C PHE A 348 -9.40 -8.82 -6.37
N ASP A 349 -10.20 -7.98 -7.03
CA ASP A 349 -9.76 -6.76 -7.72
C ASP A 349 -9.51 -5.62 -6.72
N LEU A 350 -8.23 -5.34 -6.42
CA LEU A 350 -7.85 -4.30 -5.48
C LEU A 350 -8.24 -2.90 -5.97
N ARG A 351 -8.12 -2.61 -7.27
CA ARG A 351 -8.51 -1.28 -7.78
C ARG A 351 -10.00 -1.02 -7.60
N TRP A 352 -10.83 -2.05 -7.80
CA TRP A 352 -12.26 -1.95 -7.56
C TRP A 352 -12.56 -1.65 -6.08
N LEU A 353 -11.91 -2.36 -5.15
CA LEU A 353 -12.09 -2.14 -3.72
C LEU A 353 -11.67 -0.72 -3.31
N ILE A 354 -10.48 -0.30 -3.72
CA ILE A 354 -9.94 1.03 -3.44
C ILE A 354 -10.85 2.12 -4.00
N ALA A 355 -11.27 1.98 -5.27
CA ALA A 355 -12.17 2.94 -5.90
C ALA A 355 -13.51 3.05 -5.17
N GLY A 356 -14.12 1.93 -4.80
CA GLY A 356 -15.37 1.92 -4.05
C GLY A 356 -15.27 2.61 -2.70
N ILE A 357 -14.19 2.37 -1.96
CA ILE A 357 -13.95 3.05 -0.67
C ILE A 357 -13.73 4.56 -0.89
N CYS A 358 -12.84 4.95 -1.80
CA CYS A 358 -12.54 6.38 -2.04
C CYS A 358 -13.72 7.18 -2.60
N LYS A 359 -14.64 6.54 -3.33
CA LYS A 359 -15.85 7.17 -3.86
C LYS A 359 -16.97 7.27 -2.81
N SER A 360 -16.92 6.53 -1.71
CA SER A 360 -17.93 6.60 -0.64
C SER A 360 -17.94 7.96 0.03
N GLN A 361 -19.09 8.39 0.52
CA GLN A 361 -19.22 9.59 1.35
C GLN A 361 -18.46 9.44 2.67
N LEU A 362 -18.40 8.22 3.20
CA LEU A 362 -17.65 7.91 4.42
C LEU A 362 -16.18 8.35 4.29
N TYR A 363 -15.52 8.01 3.19
CA TYR A 363 -14.14 8.43 2.92
C TYR A 363 -13.99 9.95 2.79
N GLN A 364 -15.04 10.62 2.31
CA GLN A 364 -15.07 12.06 2.06
C GLN A 364 -15.45 12.91 3.29
N ARG A 365 -15.70 12.29 4.45
CA ARG A 365 -16.06 13.02 5.66
C ARG A 365 -14.85 13.59 6.39
N GLU A 366 -15.12 14.59 7.24
CA GLU A 366 -14.12 15.18 8.11
C GLU A 366 -13.55 14.16 9.09
N CYS A 367 -12.28 14.35 9.43
CA CYS A 367 -11.63 13.60 10.50
C CYS A 367 -12.19 14.04 11.85
N LEU A 368 -12.55 13.09 12.71
CA LEU A 368 -12.89 13.41 14.09
C LEU A 368 -11.63 13.48 14.95
N VAL A 369 -11.54 14.53 15.74
CA VAL A 369 -10.55 14.63 16.80
C VAL A 369 -11.11 13.85 17.99
N LEU A 370 -10.53 12.68 18.27
CA LEU A 370 -10.85 11.91 19.46
C LEU A 370 -10.44 12.72 20.69
N ASN A 371 -11.35 12.88 21.65
CA ASN A 371 -11.07 13.50 22.94
C ASN A 371 -11.11 12.42 24.03
N ASP A 372 -10.60 12.74 25.21
CA ASP A 372 -10.48 11.81 26.34
C ASP A 372 -11.83 11.23 26.85
N THR A 373 -12.95 11.70 26.31
CA THR A 373 -14.29 11.26 26.69
C THR A 373 -14.86 10.15 25.80
N VAL A 374 -14.24 9.88 24.65
CA VAL A 374 -14.66 8.82 23.72
C VAL A 374 -13.75 7.62 23.93
N THR A 375 -14.21 6.65 24.70
CA THR A 375 -13.47 5.43 25.06
C THR A 375 -13.41 4.40 23.92
N GLU A 376 -14.41 4.40 23.04
CA GLU A 376 -14.43 3.59 21.83
C GLU A 376 -14.70 4.48 20.62
N PRO A 377 -13.77 4.53 19.64
CA PRO A 377 -14.00 5.30 18.43
C PRO A 377 -15.14 4.68 17.63
N PRO A 378 -16.09 5.51 17.15
CA PRO A 378 -17.20 5.02 16.34
C PRO A 378 -16.76 4.27 15.08
N PRO A 379 -17.55 3.30 14.58
CA PRO A 379 -17.26 2.56 13.37
C PRO A 379 -17.01 3.48 12.17
N GLY A 380 -16.00 3.16 11.38
CA GLY A 380 -15.68 3.90 10.14
C GLY A 380 -15.17 5.32 10.32
N LEU A 381 -14.92 5.74 11.57
CA LEU A 381 -14.43 7.08 11.85
C LEU A 381 -12.98 7.25 11.40
N ARG A 382 -12.74 8.32 10.63
CA ARG A 382 -11.40 8.65 10.16
C ARG A 382 -10.66 9.51 11.20
N PRO A 383 -9.52 9.04 11.74
CA PRO A 383 -8.62 9.87 12.53
C PRO A 383 -7.77 10.75 11.61
N ILE A 384 -7.18 11.81 12.18
CA ILE A 384 -6.10 12.55 11.49
C ILE A 384 -4.91 11.60 11.35
N LYS A 385 -4.40 11.43 10.12
CA LYS A 385 -3.21 10.61 9.86
C LYS A 385 -1.96 11.48 9.78
N THR A 386 -0.86 10.95 10.25
CA THR A 386 0.48 11.50 10.01
C THR A 386 1.05 10.87 8.74
N LEU A 387 1.64 11.67 7.86
CA LEU A 387 2.30 11.15 6.65
C LEU A 387 3.47 10.24 7.04
N SER A 388 3.61 9.13 6.31
CA SER A 388 4.80 8.28 6.45
C SER A 388 6.07 9.01 6.01
N PRO A 389 7.27 8.58 6.46
CA PRO A 389 8.52 9.19 6.02
C PRO A 389 8.68 9.27 4.51
N GLU A 390 8.22 8.25 3.78
CA GLU A 390 8.21 8.23 2.33
C GLU A 390 7.25 9.28 1.75
N GLN A 391 6.03 9.37 2.28
CA GLN A 391 5.06 10.38 1.86
C GLN A 391 5.55 11.81 2.13
N VAL A 392 6.24 12.04 3.26
CA VAL A 392 6.85 13.33 3.58
C VAL A 392 7.91 13.68 2.54
N PHE A 393 8.84 12.74 2.25
CA PHE A 393 9.88 13.01 1.24
C PHE A 393 9.28 13.23 -0.15
N ASP A 394 8.37 12.36 -0.60
CA ASP A 394 7.78 12.42 -1.93
C ASP A 394 6.90 13.69 -2.09
N SER A 395 6.30 14.17 -0.99
CA SER A 395 5.59 15.46 -0.95
C SER A 395 6.53 16.65 -0.98
N LEU A 396 7.66 16.59 -0.29
CA LEU A 396 8.73 17.61 -0.38
C LEU A 396 9.29 17.68 -1.81
N GLU A 397 9.56 16.52 -2.44
CA GLU A 397 10.02 16.47 -3.84
C GLU A 397 9.07 17.23 -4.77
N LYS A 398 7.76 17.06 -4.58
CA LYS A 398 6.73 17.78 -5.33
C LYS A 398 6.70 19.27 -5.01
N ALA A 399 6.64 19.63 -3.73
CA ALA A 399 6.58 21.03 -3.28
C ALA A 399 7.81 21.82 -3.74
N LEU A 400 8.99 21.19 -3.76
CA LEU A 400 10.26 21.80 -4.10
C LEU A 400 10.62 21.71 -5.60
N SER A 401 9.77 21.05 -6.40
CA SER A 401 10.05 20.80 -7.82
C SER A 401 11.44 20.18 -8.05
N LEU A 402 11.84 19.26 -7.17
CA LEU A 402 13.13 18.60 -7.28
C LEU A 402 13.21 17.78 -8.58
N PRO A 403 14.36 17.69 -9.23
CA PRO A 403 14.49 16.88 -10.42
C PRO A 403 14.28 15.41 -10.07
N VAL A 404 13.29 14.78 -10.71
CA VAL A 404 13.06 13.34 -10.64
C VAL A 404 14.37 12.62 -11.03
N ALA A 405 14.72 11.58 -10.28
CA ALA A 405 15.89 10.76 -10.55
C ALA A 405 15.95 10.37 -12.02
N ARG A 406 17.10 10.61 -12.70
CA ARG A 406 17.30 10.11 -14.04
C ARG A 406 17.34 8.59 -14.04
N ALA A 407 16.91 7.98 -15.13
CA ALA A 407 16.91 6.52 -15.32
C ALA A 407 18.30 5.86 -15.16
N ASP A 408 19.39 6.65 -15.16
CA ASP A 408 20.77 6.21 -14.97
C ASP A 408 21.19 6.04 -13.50
N GLY A 409 20.26 6.27 -12.55
CA GLY A 409 20.54 6.13 -11.11
C GLY A 409 21.46 7.21 -10.53
N SER A 410 21.85 8.22 -11.29
CA SER A 410 22.77 9.27 -10.87
C SER A 410 22.12 10.40 -10.08
N ALA A 411 21.03 10.14 -9.38
CA ALA A 411 20.29 11.18 -8.68
C ALA A 411 21.02 11.61 -7.40
N ARG A 412 21.41 12.86 -7.36
CA ARG A 412 21.95 13.58 -6.19
C ARG A 412 21.04 13.47 -4.94
N PHE A 413 19.79 13.04 -5.11
CA PHE A 413 18.75 13.01 -4.08
C PHE A 413 18.40 11.61 -3.55
N ASN A 414 18.83 10.49 -4.19
CA ASN A 414 18.55 9.15 -3.68
C ASN A 414 19.13 8.95 -2.28
N GLY A 415 20.37 9.38 -2.05
CA GLY A 415 20.98 9.33 -0.72
C GLY A 415 20.30 10.23 0.31
N LEU A 416 19.71 11.36 -0.11
CA LEU A 416 18.94 12.25 0.78
C LEU A 416 17.59 11.65 1.16
N ARG A 417 16.93 10.95 0.22
CA ARG A 417 15.69 10.21 0.49
C ARG A 417 15.91 9.15 1.55
N ASP A 418 16.90 8.29 1.35
CA ASP A 418 17.22 7.21 2.27
C ASP A 418 17.65 7.74 3.65
N GLN A 419 18.44 8.83 3.70
CA GLN A 419 18.81 9.47 4.94
C GLN A 419 17.63 10.07 5.69
N LEU A 420 16.70 10.77 5.00
CA LEU A 420 15.53 11.34 5.63
C LEU A 420 14.64 10.23 6.20
N ILE A 421 14.34 9.21 5.39
CA ILE A 421 13.50 8.09 5.78
C ILE A 421 14.11 7.35 6.97
N SER A 422 15.42 7.05 6.95
CA SER A 422 16.11 6.39 8.06
C SER A 422 16.01 7.21 9.36
N ARG A 423 16.32 8.50 9.30
CA ARG A 423 16.26 9.38 10.47
C ARG A 423 14.84 9.56 11.02
N MET A 424 13.85 9.67 10.15
CA MET A 424 12.45 9.75 10.58
C MET A 424 11.96 8.45 11.22
N ASN A 425 12.41 7.29 10.71
CA ASN A 425 12.09 5.99 11.27
C ASN A 425 12.83 5.70 12.59
N GLU A 426 14.09 6.15 12.73
CA GLU A 426 14.85 6.05 14.01
C GLU A 426 14.19 6.83 15.14
N ALA A 427 13.54 7.96 14.80
CA ALA A 427 12.83 8.79 15.75
C ALA A 427 11.37 8.32 16.03
N ALA A 428 10.87 7.32 15.29
CA ALA A 428 9.57 6.72 15.53
C ALA A 428 9.65 5.67 16.66
N SER A 429 8.54 5.51 17.40
CA SER A 429 8.43 4.42 18.37
C SER A 429 8.52 3.06 17.65
N ASN A 430 8.91 1.99 18.38
CA ASN A 430 9.13 0.64 17.88
C ASN A 430 7.89 -0.04 17.24
N ASN A 431 6.78 0.66 17.05
CA ASN A 431 5.59 0.16 16.36
C ASN A 431 5.51 0.76 14.95
N PRO A 432 5.90 0.00 13.89
CA PRO A 432 5.88 0.48 12.51
C PRO A 432 4.48 0.79 11.96
N GLU A 433 3.42 0.23 12.59
CA GLU A 433 2.03 0.42 12.18
C GLU A 433 1.46 1.75 12.68
N GLU A 434 2.11 2.36 13.69
CA GLU A 434 1.72 3.63 14.29
C GLU A 434 2.84 4.67 14.15
N PHE A 435 3.17 5.06 12.93
CA PHE A 435 4.07 6.21 12.75
C PHE A 435 3.38 7.47 13.30
N ARG A 436 3.82 7.91 14.48
CA ARG A 436 3.42 9.20 15.07
C ARG A 436 4.57 10.17 14.92
N ALA A 437 4.41 11.17 14.05
CA ALA A 437 5.40 12.24 13.97
C ALA A 437 5.47 12.96 15.32
N GLY A 438 6.66 13.01 15.88
CA GLY A 438 6.95 13.69 17.12
C GLY A 438 7.84 14.93 16.93
N ILE A 439 8.25 15.53 18.04
CA ILE A 439 9.17 16.68 18.06
C ILE A 439 10.45 16.43 17.24
N PRO A 440 11.10 15.24 17.29
CA PRO A 440 12.32 15.01 16.52
C PRO A 440 12.10 15.10 15.01
N GLN A 441 10.95 14.62 14.48
CA GLN A 441 10.62 14.72 13.07
C GLN A 441 10.37 16.16 12.63
N ALA A 442 9.66 16.95 13.46
CA ALA A 442 9.46 18.37 13.22
C ALA A 442 10.81 19.12 13.19
N LEU A 443 11.71 18.87 14.14
CA LEU A 443 13.04 19.45 14.16
C LEU A 443 13.90 19.04 12.96
N LEU A 444 13.75 17.81 12.48
CA LEU A 444 14.43 17.33 11.29
C LEU A 444 13.99 18.08 10.02
N LEU A 445 12.70 18.40 9.91
CA LEU A 445 12.18 19.22 8.81
C LEU A 445 12.66 20.67 8.94
N MET A 446 12.52 21.28 10.12
CA MET A 446 12.89 22.68 10.34
C MET A 446 14.38 22.98 10.09
N ASN A 447 15.27 22.04 10.43
CA ASN A 447 16.72 22.19 10.30
C ASN A 447 17.31 21.36 9.16
N GLY A 448 16.47 20.71 8.37
CA GLY A 448 16.90 19.82 7.29
C GLY A 448 17.49 20.60 6.11
N ARG A 449 18.53 20.03 5.49
CA ARG A 449 19.14 20.61 4.29
C ARG A 449 18.11 20.85 3.17
N LEU A 450 17.13 19.95 3.01
CA LEU A 450 16.07 20.07 1.99
C LEU A 450 15.23 21.32 2.18
N THR A 451 14.78 21.62 3.42
CA THR A 451 13.98 22.80 3.72
C THR A 451 14.80 24.08 3.66
N THR A 452 16.07 24.05 4.07
CA THR A 452 16.97 25.18 3.97
C THR A 452 17.28 25.54 2.51
N GLU A 453 17.66 24.57 1.68
CA GLU A 453 17.90 24.78 0.23
C GLU A 453 16.59 25.17 -0.50
N ALA A 454 15.42 24.69 -0.03
CA ALA A 454 14.12 25.00 -0.57
C ALA A 454 13.71 26.46 -0.45
N THR A 455 14.18 27.12 0.59
CA THR A 455 13.85 28.52 0.91
C THR A 455 14.98 29.49 0.59
N ASP A 456 16.11 28.98 0.09
CA ASP A 456 17.19 29.78 -0.47
C ASP A 456 16.80 30.32 -1.85
N LEU A 457 16.83 31.64 -2.02
CA LEU A 457 16.39 32.32 -3.24
C LEU A 457 17.20 31.93 -4.47
N ASP A 458 18.47 31.54 -4.31
CA ASP A 458 19.34 31.15 -5.42
C ASP A 458 19.23 29.66 -5.77
N GLN A 459 18.83 28.82 -4.83
CA GLN A 459 18.81 27.36 -5.00
C GLN A 459 17.39 26.79 -5.21
N SER A 460 16.36 27.44 -4.66
CA SER A 460 14.99 26.98 -4.73
C SER A 460 14.40 27.08 -6.13
N ARG A 461 14.08 25.92 -6.73
CA ARG A 461 13.43 25.90 -8.04
C ARG A 461 11.99 26.40 -8.00
N THR A 462 11.27 26.10 -6.93
CA THR A 462 9.88 26.53 -6.75
C THR A 462 9.79 28.02 -6.53
N LEU A 463 10.59 28.58 -5.60
CA LEU A 463 10.61 30.04 -5.37
C LEU A 463 11.00 30.80 -6.63
N ARG A 464 12.09 30.42 -7.29
CA ARG A 464 12.51 31.06 -8.55
C ARG A 464 11.41 30.98 -9.60
N GLY A 465 10.81 29.80 -9.81
CA GLY A 465 9.72 29.63 -10.77
C GLY A 465 8.50 30.51 -10.44
N VAL A 466 8.22 30.78 -9.18
CA VAL A 466 7.11 31.65 -8.73
C VAL A 466 7.51 33.13 -8.82
N LEU A 467 8.70 33.49 -8.36
CA LEU A 467 9.14 34.88 -8.30
C LEU A 467 9.46 35.46 -9.66
N ASP A 468 10.10 34.68 -10.54
CA ASP A 468 10.52 35.09 -11.88
C ASP A 468 9.37 35.07 -12.91
N ALA A 469 8.18 34.52 -12.57
CA ALA A 469 7.04 34.45 -13.44
C ALA A 469 6.41 35.85 -13.64
N PRO A 470 6.53 36.50 -14.82
CA PRO A 470 6.11 37.88 -15.01
C PRO A 470 4.58 38.03 -15.08
N PHE A 471 3.87 36.92 -15.27
CA PHE A 471 2.40 36.85 -15.36
C PHE A 471 1.71 36.59 -14.02
N LEU A 472 2.48 36.33 -12.95
CA LEU A 472 1.93 36.13 -11.62
C LEU A 472 2.00 37.45 -10.83
N ASP A 473 0.83 37.96 -10.44
CA ASP A 473 0.75 39.02 -9.46
C ASP A 473 1.02 38.49 -8.02
N THR A 474 1.03 39.37 -7.03
CA THR A 474 1.31 39.05 -5.64
C THR A 474 0.37 37.96 -5.09
N GLU A 475 -0.92 38.03 -5.43
CA GLU A 475 -1.91 37.04 -4.97
C GLU A 475 -1.72 35.69 -5.64
N ALA A 476 -1.46 35.68 -6.94
CA ALA A 476 -1.21 34.44 -7.69
C ALA A 476 0.09 33.76 -7.25
N LYS A 477 1.14 34.53 -6.89
CA LYS A 477 2.37 33.98 -6.31
C LYS A 477 2.09 33.31 -4.97
N LEU A 478 1.38 33.97 -4.05
CA LEU A 478 0.98 33.39 -2.77
C LEU A 478 0.11 32.13 -2.95
N LEU A 479 -0.91 32.20 -3.83
CA LEU A 479 -1.74 31.04 -4.18
C LEU A 479 -0.90 29.86 -4.66
N THR A 480 0.11 30.12 -5.49
CA THR A 480 0.97 29.07 -6.04
C THR A 480 1.78 28.37 -4.95
N LEU A 481 2.30 29.09 -3.95
CA LEU A 481 3.00 28.49 -2.80
C LEU A 481 2.06 27.65 -1.94
N TYR A 482 0.83 28.10 -1.71
CA TYR A 482 -0.19 27.32 -0.99
C TYR A 482 -0.58 26.04 -1.73
N LEU A 483 -0.77 26.12 -3.04
CA LEU A 483 -1.05 24.93 -3.85
C LEU A 483 0.13 23.96 -3.87
N ALA A 484 1.37 24.46 -3.89
CA ALA A 484 2.57 23.64 -3.87
C ALA A 484 2.78 22.90 -2.54
N THR A 485 2.24 23.42 -1.43
CA THR A 485 2.45 22.86 -0.08
C THR A 485 1.21 22.19 0.48
N PHE A 486 0.11 22.93 0.56
CA PHE A 486 -1.13 22.48 1.20
C PHE A 486 -2.17 21.97 0.21
N SER A 487 -1.92 22.11 -1.09
CA SER A 487 -2.84 21.72 -2.17
C SER A 487 -4.21 22.44 -2.12
N ARG A 488 -4.27 23.56 -1.43
CA ARG A 488 -5.48 24.42 -1.27
C ARG A 488 -5.14 25.89 -1.43
N PRO A 489 -6.11 26.73 -1.75
CA PRO A 489 -5.93 28.18 -1.63
C PRO A 489 -5.76 28.60 -0.16
N PRO A 490 -5.12 29.77 0.09
CA PRO A 490 -5.10 30.36 1.43
C PRO A 490 -6.52 30.74 1.86
N ARG A 491 -6.84 30.56 3.14
CA ARG A 491 -8.09 31.07 3.72
C ARG A 491 -8.08 32.59 3.71
N ALA A 492 -9.25 33.22 3.84
CA ALA A 492 -9.37 34.67 3.77
C ALA A 492 -8.44 35.39 4.76
N GLU A 493 -8.38 34.91 6.01
CA GLU A 493 -7.53 35.49 7.06
C GLU A 493 -6.04 35.26 6.77
N GLU A 494 -5.66 34.04 6.35
CA GLU A 494 -4.29 33.72 5.93
C GLU A 494 -3.85 34.61 4.76
N LYS A 495 -4.71 34.74 3.75
CA LYS A 495 -4.46 35.58 2.59
C LYS A 495 -4.24 37.05 2.98
N GLN A 496 -5.12 37.61 3.79
CA GLN A 496 -5.03 39.00 4.22
C GLN A 496 -3.72 39.25 5.00
N PHE A 497 -3.43 38.41 5.99
CA PHE A 497 -2.23 38.54 6.82
C PHE A 497 -0.94 38.48 6.01
N LEU A 498 -0.83 37.47 5.13
CA LEU A 498 0.37 37.25 4.34
C LEU A 498 0.57 38.29 3.23
N LEU A 499 -0.50 38.74 2.59
CA LEU A 499 -0.42 39.83 1.62
C LEU A 499 0.01 41.16 2.29
N GLU A 500 -0.47 41.42 3.51
CA GLU A 500 -0.03 42.59 4.27
C GLU A 500 1.45 42.47 4.63
N HIS A 501 1.93 41.31 5.04
CA HIS A 501 3.34 41.05 5.31
C HIS A 501 4.23 41.34 4.09
N ILE A 502 3.84 40.83 2.90
CA ILE A 502 4.57 41.07 1.66
C ILE A 502 4.54 42.55 1.26
N ARG A 503 3.39 43.23 1.34
CA ARG A 503 3.23 44.64 0.93
C ARG A 503 3.96 45.63 1.84
N LYS A 504 4.20 45.29 3.10
CA LYS A 504 5.01 46.09 4.00
C LYS A 504 6.49 46.16 3.58
N GLN A 505 6.96 45.25 2.75
CA GLN A 505 8.31 45.27 2.22
C GLN A 505 8.39 46.18 1.01
N VAL A 506 9.08 47.33 1.17
CA VAL A 506 9.21 48.37 0.14
C VAL A 506 10.29 47.99 -0.90
N ASP A 507 11.26 47.21 -0.49
CA ASP A 507 12.40 46.77 -1.31
C ASP A 507 12.08 45.44 -1.97
N GLY A 508 12.40 45.32 -3.28
CA GLY A 508 12.18 44.10 -4.05
C GLY A 508 12.85 42.85 -3.49
N ASP A 509 14.10 43.01 -3.00
CA ASP A 509 14.85 41.90 -2.38
C ASP A 509 14.18 41.44 -1.09
N LYS A 510 13.69 42.41 -0.27
CA LYS A 510 12.94 42.12 0.95
C LYS A 510 11.58 41.47 0.65
N GLN A 511 10.93 41.81 -0.47
CA GLN A 511 9.72 41.11 -0.90
C GLN A 511 10.01 39.66 -1.27
N GLN A 512 11.09 39.40 -2.00
CA GLN A 512 11.50 38.03 -2.31
C GLN A 512 11.81 37.23 -1.04
N GLN A 513 12.48 37.86 -0.08
CA GLN A 513 12.75 37.27 1.23
C GLN A 513 11.46 36.94 1.99
N ALA A 514 10.43 37.82 1.95
CA ALA A 514 9.12 37.54 2.55
C ALA A 514 8.43 36.30 1.94
N TYR A 515 8.53 36.08 0.64
CA TYR A 515 8.03 34.86 0.02
C TYR A 515 8.82 33.62 0.48
N ALA A 516 10.13 33.71 0.63
CA ALA A 516 10.97 32.63 1.15
C ALA A 516 10.57 32.24 2.59
N GLU A 517 10.36 33.25 3.46
CA GLU A 517 9.87 33.07 4.83
C GLU A 517 8.50 32.41 4.89
N ILE A 518 7.57 32.85 4.04
CA ILE A 518 6.24 32.25 3.92
C ILE A 518 6.37 30.78 3.48
N PHE A 519 7.17 30.51 2.46
CA PHE A 519 7.34 29.15 1.95
C PHE A 519 7.97 28.23 2.99
N TRP A 520 8.97 28.72 3.73
CA TRP A 520 9.54 28.01 4.87
C TRP A 520 8.50 27.69 5.95
N GLY A 521 7.67 28.68 6.31
CA GLY A 521 6.60 28.50 7.29
C GLY A 521 5.56 27.47 6.85
N LEU A 522 5.19 27.45 5.56
CA LEU A 522 4.27 26.46 5.00
C LEU A 522 4.85 25.04 5.05
N LEU A 523 6.10 24.85 4.63
CA LEU A 523 6.77 23.54 4.63
C LEU A 523 6.95 22.97 6.04
N ASN A 524 7.11 23.84 7.05
CA ASN A 524 7.30 23.44 8.43
C ASN A 524 6.00 23.45 9.27
N SER A 525 4.87 23.73 8.65
CA SER A 525 3.57 23.67 9.30
C SER A 525 3.13 22.22 9.56
N PRO A 526 2.45 21.95 10.69
CA PRO A 526 1.80 20.66 10.92
C PRO A 526 0.86 20.23 9.78
N GLU A 527 0.22 21.20 9.09
CA GLU A 527 -0.67 20.91 7.96
C GLU A 527 0.06 20.23 6.79
N PHE A 528 1.37 20.49 6.62
CA PHE A 528 2.15 19.83 5.56
C PHE A 528 2.32 18.34 5.79
N VAL A 529 2.51 17.91 7.05
CA VAL A 529 2.82 16.53 7.44
C VAL A 529 1.60 15.75 7.94
N LEU A 530 0.43 16.37 7.98
CA LEU A 530 -0.82 15.75 8.38
C LEU A 530 -1.76 15.57 7.20
N GLU A 531 -2.55 14.51 7.28
CA GLU A 531 -3.68 14.24 6.40
C GLU A 531 -4.98 14.29 7.20
N LYS A 532 -5.86 15.20 6.79
CA LYS A 532 -7.18 15.43 7.39
C LYS A 532 -8.30 14.81 6.58
#